data_9f9799c077a5ecd5362cdde126f7582f
#
_entry.id   9f9799c077a5ecd5362cdde126f7582f
#
_cell.length_a   1.000
_cell.length_b   1.000
_cell.length_c   1.000
_cell.angle_alpha   90.00
_cell.angle_beta   90.00
_cell.angle_gamma   90.00
#
_symmetry.space_group_name_H-M   'P 1'
#
loop_
_entity.id
_entity.type
_entity.pdbx_description
1 polymer ?
#
loop_
_entity_poly.entity_id
_entity_poly.type
_entity_poly.pdbx_seq_one_letter_code
_entity_poly.pdbx_strand_id
1 'polypeptide(L)'
;MDYQSLFKEHVNQLKAENRYRVFANLERKAGEHPHAIWHSDSGPKDVIIWCSNDYLGMGQSKKSIKAMTDSVNNHGTGAGGTRNISGTSHTIVSLENELAALHSKERALVFTSGYVANEASISAISALLDLSLIHI
;
A
#
# COMPACT_ATOMS: atom_id res chain seq x y z
N MET A 1 -2.91 0.59 -36.39
CA MET A 1 -2.68 1.70 -35.47
C MET A 1 -1.35 1.45 -34.79
N ASP A 2 -0.43 2.41 -34.78
CA ASP A 2 0.87 2.28 -34.13
C ASP A 2 0.75 2.76 -32.67
N TYR A 3 0.51 1.82 -31.78
CA TYR A 3 0.36 2.09 -30.34
C TYR A 3 1.63 2.64 -29.70
N GLN A 4 2.81 2.24 -30.19
CA GLN A 4 4.07 2.72 -29.63
C GLN A 4 4.26 4.21 -29.88
N SER A 5 4.00 4.67 -31.10
CA SER A 5 4.05 6.09 -31.43
C SER A 5 3.03 6.89 -30.63
N LEU A 6 1.79 6.40 -30.51
CA LEU A 6 0.74 7.03 -29.72
C LEU A 6 1.15 7.20 -28.23
N PHE A 7 1.65 6.14 -27.60
CA PHE A 7 2.07 6.21 -26.19
C PHE A 7 3.28 7.12 -25.99
N LYS A 8 4.24 7.09 -26.91
CA LYS A 8 5.42 7.96 -26.86
C LYS A 8 5.06 9.43 -26.96
N GLU A 9 4.15 9.77 -27.87
CA GLU A 9 3.63 11.14 -28.02
C GLU A 9 2.95 11.62 -26.73
N HIS A 10 2.10 10.79 -26.13
CA HIS A 10 1.42 11.12 -24.88
C HIS A 10 2.38 11.31 -23.70
N VAL A 11 3.41 10.46 -23.58
CA VAL A 11 4.47 10.62 -22.58
C VAL A 11 5.25 11.91 -22.80
N ASN A 12 5.58 12.26 -24.06
CA ASN A 12 6.27 13.50 -24.38
C ASN A 12 5.44 14.72 -24.05
N GLN A 13 4.13 14.68 -24.28
CA GLN A 13 3.21 15.73 -23.87
C GLN A 13 3.22 15.93 -22.34
N LEU A 14 3.12 14.83 -21.57
CA LEU A 14 3.19 14.91 -20.10
C LEU A 14 4.50 15.52 -19.60
N LYS A 15 5.63 15.23 -20.27
CA LYS A 15 6.93 15.85 -19.97
C LYS A 15 6.96 17.33 -20.30
N ALA A 16 6.42 17.73 -21.45
CA ALA A 16 6.35 19.14 -21.87
C ALA A 16 5.47 19.97 -20.91
N GLU A 17 4.42 19.36 -20.37
CA GLU A 17 3.52 19.98 -19.37
C GLU A 17 4.06 19.93 -17.92
N ASN A 18 5.25 19.41 -17.67
CA ASN A 18 5.82 19.17 -16.34
C ASN A 18 4.91 18.31 -15.43
N ARG A 19 4.12 17.43 -16.01
CA ARG A 19 3.20 16.51 -15.32
C ARG A 19 3.74 15.07 -15.22
N TYR A 20 4.84 14.80 -15.92
CA TYR A 20 5.47 13.48 -15.86
C TYR A 20 6.15 13.28 -14.51
N ARG A 21 5.70 12.28 -13.75
CA ARG A 21 6.24 11.97 -12.44
C ARG A 21 7.35 10.94 -12.55
N VAL A 22 8.50 11.25 -11.96
CA VAL A 22 9.61 10.31 -11.79
C VAL A 22 9.58 9.81 -10.35
N PHE A 23 9.59 8.50 -10.18
CA PHE A 23 9.63 7.88 -8.86
C PHE A 23 11.09 7.74 -8.39
N ALA A 24 11.39 8.23 -7.21
CA ALA A 24 12.70 8.07 -6.61
C ALA A 24 12.92 6.61 -6.16
N ASN A 25 14.02 6.00 -6.58
CA ASN A 25 14.44 4.68 -6.12
C ASN A 25 15.16 4.82 -4.78
N LEU A 26 14.45 4.58 -3.69
CA LEU A 26 14.91 4.84 -2.33
C LEU A 26 15.18 3.54 -1.57
N GLU A 27 16.38 3.42 -1.02
CA GLU A 27 16.75 2.36 -0.09
C GLU A 27 16.71 2.91 1.34
N ARG A 28 15.75 2.41 2.13
CA ARG A 28 15.62 2.73 3.55
C ARG A 28 16.34 1.69 4.39
N LYS A 29 17.02 2.14 5.43
CA LYS A 29 17.70 1.26 6.38
C LYS A 29 16.98 1.28 7.71
N ALA A 30 16.70 0.11 8.26
CA ALA A 30 16.07 -0.01 9.56
C ALA A 30 16.96 0.62 10.64
N GLY A 31 16.36 1.51 11.43
CA GLY A 31 17.07 2.23 12.51
C GLY A 31 17.76 3.54 12.09
N GLU A 32 17.78 3.87 10.79
CA GLU A 32 18.46 5.09 10.29
C GLU A 32 17.43 6.15 9.78
N HIS A 33 16.14 5.92 10.01
CA HIS A 33 15.10 6.88 9.59
C HIS A 33 15.35 8.26 10.25
N PRO A 34 15.22 9.40 9.51
CA PRO A 34 14.68 9.57 8.15
C PRO A 34 15.70 9.45 7.01
N HIS A 35 16.90 8.99 7.27
CA HIS A 35 17.95 8.84 6.24
C HIS A 35 17.65 7.67 5.30
N ALA A 36 18.00 7.86 4.03
CA ALA A 36 17.88 6.84 2.98
C ALA A 36 18.94 7.07 1.91
N ILE A 37 19.17 6.06 1.08
CA ILE A 37 19.99 6.18 -0.12
C ILE A 37 19.05 6.32 -1.31
N TRP A 38 19.24 7.37 -2.09
CA TRP A 38 18.59 7.51 -3.40
C TRP A 38 19.51 6.97 -4.49
N HIS A 39 19.10 5.89 -5.13
CA HIS A 39 19.76 5.33 -6.31
C HIS A 39 19.33 6.14 -7.54
N SER A 40 20.09 7.19 -7.85
CA SER A 40 19.86 8.06 -9.01
C SER A 40 20.69 7.61 -10.22
N ASP A 41 20.37 8.09 -11.42
CA ASP A 41 21.12 7.83 -12.65
C ASP A 41 22.61 8.25 -12.57
N SER A 42 22.92 9.20 -11.70
CA SER A 42 24.28 9.67 -11.43
C SER A 42 24.97 8.94 -10.26
N GLY A 43 24.38 7.86 -9.75
CA GLY A 43 24.86 7.05 -8.65
C GLY A 43 24.09 7.27 -7.34
N PRO A 44 24.41 6.49 -6.30
CA PRO A 44 23.75 6.57 -5.00
C PRO A 44 24.09 7.88 -4.27
N LYS A 45 23.08 8.46 -3.61
CA LYS A 45 23.20 9.71 -2.84
C LYS A 45 22.46 9.56 -1.51
N ASP A 46 23.06 10.02 -0.43
CA ASP A 46 22.39 10.13 0.86
C ASP A 46 21.33 11.23 0.80
N VAL A 47 20.14 10.91 1.27
CA VAL A 47 18.99 11.84 1.30
C VAL A 47 18.23 11.73 2.61
N ILE A 48 17.48 12.78 2.94
CA ILE A 48 16.54 12.80 4.07
C ILE A 48 15.13 12.74 3.51
N ILE A 49 14.35 11.77 3.99
CA ILE A 49 12.95 11.61 3.59
C ILE A 49 12.08 12.49 4.47
N TRP A 50 11.50 13.54 3.87
CA TRP A 50 10.60 14.47 4.54
C TRP A 50 9.12 14.07 4.44
N CYS A 51 8.77 13.17 3.51
CA CYS A 51 7.42 12.69 3.31
C CYS A 51 7.35 11.17 3.51
N SER A 52 6.63 10.73 4.53
CA SER A 52 6.42 9.32 4.84
C SER A 52 5.06 9.15 5.49
N ASN A 53 4.41 8.02 5.24
CA ASN A 53 3.19 7.63 5.95
C ASN A 53 3.50 6.90 7.28
N ASP A 54 4.77 6.59 7.55
CA ASP A 54 5.21 5.99 8.81
C ASP A 54 5.47 7.09 9.87
N TYR A 55 4.41 7.81 10.23
CA TYR A 55 4.48 8.97 11.14
C TYR A 55 5.03 8.64 12.53
N LEU A 56 4.82 7.42 13.00
CA LEU A 56 5.24 6.96 14.32
C LEU A 56 6.51 6.11 14.28
N GLY A 57 7.09 5.89 13.11
CA GLY A 57 8.26 5.03 12.93
C GLY A 57 8.01 3.55 13.26
N MET A 58 6.75 3.12 13.23
CA MET A 58 6.37 1.75 13.59
C MET A 58 6.92 0.70 12.64
N GLY A 59 7.12 1.06 11.36
CA GLY A 59 7.78 0.18 10.39
C GLY A 59 9.22 -0.19 10.76
N GLN A 60 9.87 0.57 11.67
CA GLN A 60 11.22 0.32 12.16
C GLN A 60 11.28 -0.13 13.62
N SER A 61 10.14 -0.30 14.26
CA SER A 61 10.05 -0.80 15.62
C SER A 61 10.63 -2.21 15.71
N LYS A 62 11.56 -2.43 16.62
CA LYS A 62 12.16 -3.76 16.87
C LYS A 62 11.08 -4.80 17.19
N LYS A 63 10.01 -4.39 17.89
CA LYS A 63 8.88 -5.25 18.23
C LYS A 63 8.11 -5.68 16.97
N SER A 64 7.82 -4.73 16.08
CA SER A 64 7.12 -5.01 14.81
C SER A 64 7.96 -5.89 13.88
N ILE A 65 9.26 -5.58 13.75
CA ILE A 65 10.19 -6.37 12.95
C ILE A 65 10.28 -7.81 13.47
N LYS A 66 10.41 -7.97 14.80
CA LYS A 66 10.45 -9.30 15.41
C LYS A 66 9.16 -10.10 15.15
N ALA A 67 8.01 -9.48 15.37
CA ALA A 67 6.72 -10.13 15.14
C ALA A 67 6.55 -10.57 13.68
N MET A 68 6.95 -9.74 12.73
CA MET A 68 6.93 -10.07 11.30
C MET A 68 7.89 -11.24 10.99
N THR A 69 9.11 -11.21 11.52
CA THR A 69 10.10 -12.27 11.33
C THR A 69 9.62 -13.60 11.90
N ASP A 70 9.06 -13.57 13.11
CA ASP A 70 8.48 -14.76 13.75
C ASP A 70 7.31 -15.32 12.92
N SER A 71 6.44 -14.44 12.40
CA SER A 71 5.32 -14.84 11.55
C SER A 71 5.79 -15.48 10.24
N VAL A 72 6.79 -14.92 9.59
CA VAL A 72 7.38 -15.47 8.36
C VAL A 72 7.98 -16.87 8.62
N ASN A 73 8.72 -17.02 9.71
CA ASN A 73 9.33 -18.31 10.07
C ASN A 73 8.28 -19.39 10.39
N ASN A 74 7.14 -19.02 10.96
CA ASN A 74 6.10 -19.96 11.35
C ASN A 74 5.09 -20.28 10.24
N HIS A 75 4.82 -19.33 9.35
CA HIS A 75 3.71 -19.41 8.38
C HIS A 75 4.15 -19.25 6.92
N GLY A 76 5.41 -18.88 6.66
CA GLY A 76 5.89 -18.56 5.32
C GLY A 76 5.47 -17.15 4.87
N THR A 77 5.73 -16.85 3.58
CA THR A 77 5.57 -15.49 3.02
C THR A 77 4.35 -15.33 2.12
N GLY A 78 3.64 -16.39 1.81
CA GLY A 78 2.55 -16.38 0.83
C GLY A 78 1.19 -16.66 1.45
N ALA A 79 0.15 -16.06 0.88
CA ALA A 79 -1.24 -16.30 1.30
C ALA A 79 -1.80 -17.65 0.80
N GLY A 80 -1.16 -18.27 -0.20
CA GLY A 80 -1.59 -19.55 -0.79
C GLY A 80 -2.81 -19.44 -1.71
N GLY A 81 -3.50 -18.30 -1.76
CA GLY A 81 -4.67 -18.10 -2.60
C GLY A 81 -5.44 -16.83 -2.26
N THR A 82 -6.57 -16.64 -2.93
CA THR A 82 -7.52 -15.58 -2.57
C THR A 82 -8.25 -15.93 -1.28
N ARG A 83 -8.83 -14.93 -0.62
CA ARG A 83 -9.56 -15.13 0.65
C ARG A 83 -10.69 -16.15 0.54
N ASN A 84 -11.36 -16.22 -0.60
CA ASN A 84 -12.48 -17.13 -0.84
C ASN A 84 -12.06 -18.60 -1.02
N ILE A 85 -10.79 -18.87 -1.34
CA ILE A 85 -10.28 -20.24 -1.57
C ILE A 85 -9.51 -20.71 -0.35
N SER A 86 -8.30 -20.17 -0.12
CA SER A 86 -7.41 -20.59 0.97
C SER A 86 -6.59 -19.45 1.58
N GLY A 87 -6.78 -18.21 1.11
CA GLY A 87 -6.01 -17.04 1.52
C GLY A 87 -6.52 -16.36 2.80
N THR A 88 -7.59 -16.85 3.43
CA THR A 88 -8.04 -16.35 4.74
C THR A 88 -7.22 -17.02 5.85
N SER A 89 -6.06 -16.45 6.15
CA SER A 89 -5.17 -16.97 7.18
C SER A 89 -5.67 -16.62 8.60
N HIS A 90 -5.26 -17.41 9.58
CA HIS A 90 -5.55 -17.12 10.99
C HIS A 90 -5.00 -15.75 11.43
N THR A 91 -3.85 -15.34 10.92
CA THR A 91 -3.22 -14.05 11.21
C THR A 91 -4.11 -12.88 10.75
N ILE A 92 -4.70 -12.96 9.54
CA ILE A 92 -5.62 -11.94 9.03
C ILE A 92 -6.89 -11.89 9.87
N VAL A 93 -7.47 -13.04 10.21
CA VAL A 93 -8.69 -13.12 11.03
C VAL A 93 -8.45 -12.52 12.43
N SER A 94 -7.31 -12.83 13.04
CA SER A 94 -6.94 -12.27 14.34
C SER A 94 -6.79 -10.75 14.27
N LEU A 95 -6.13 -10.23 13.23
CA LEU A 95 -6.00 -8.78 13.01
C LEU A 95 -7.37 -8.10 12.84
N GLU A 96 -8.27 -8.70 12.06
CA GLU A 96 -9.62 -8.16 11.87
C GLU A 96 -10.41 -8.12 13.18
N ASN A 97 -10.31 -9.14 14.01
CA ASN A 97 -10.95 -9.16 15.32
C ASN A 97 -10.38 -8.08 16.27
N GLU A 98 -9.07 -7.90 16.31
CA GLU A 98 -8.43 -6.85 17.10
C GLU A 98 -8.81 -5.44 16.61
N LEU A 99 -8.85 -5.21 15.31
CA LEU A 99 -9.28 -3.93 14.74
C LEU A 99 -10.76 -3.64 15.02
N ALA A 100 -11.63 -4.64 14.93
CA ALA A 100 -13.04 -4.50 15.28
C ALA A 100 -13.19 -4.11 16.75
N ALA A 101 -12.49 -4.78 17.66
CA ALA A 101 -12.49 -4.47 19.08
C ALA A 101 -11.94 -3.07 19.37
N LEU A 102 -10.79 -2.70 18.76
CA LEU A 102 -10.17 -1.37 18.93
C LEU A 102 -11.12 -0.24 18.53
N HIS A 103 -11.88 -0.43 17.46
CA HIS A 103 -12.83 0.57 16.95
C HIS A 103 -14.26 0.41 17.49
N SER A 104 -14.48 -0.50 18.43
CA SER A 104 -15.81 -0.81 18.97
C SER A 104 -16.85 -1.09 17.88
N LYS A 105 -16.46 -1.91 16.91
CA LYS A 105 -17.29 -2.36 15.78
C LYS A 105 -17.50 -3.87 15.85
N GLU A 106 -18.57 -4.34 15.24
CA GLU A 106 -18.88 -5.79 15.21
C GLU A 106 -17.89 -6.57 14.35
N ARG A 107 -17.41 -5.96 13.27
CA ARG A 107 -16.53 -6.57 12.29
C ARG A 107 -15.55 -5.56 11.72
N ALA A 108 -14.42 -6.06 11.25
CA ALA A 108 -13.46 -5.34 10.41
C ALA A 108 -13.08 -6.21 9.22
N LEU A 109 -12.69 -5.60 8.12
CA LEU A 109 -12.21 -6.28 6.92
C LEU A 109 -10.94 -5.61 6.44
N VAL A 110 -9.88 -6.39 6.27
CA VAL A 110 -8.58 -5.92 5.77
C VAL A 110 -8.53 -6.05 4.25
N PHE A 111 -8.09 -4.99 3.59
CA PHE A 111 -7.85 -4.91 2.16
C PHE A 111 -6.37 -4.68 1.85
N THR A 112 -5.96 -4.92 0.62
CA THR A 112 -4.57 -4.74 0.18
C THR A 112 -4.11 -3.28 0.16
N SER A 113 -5.03 -2.34 0.06
CA SER A 113 -4.76 -0.90 0.12
C SER A 113 -6.02 -0.11 0.52
N GLY A 114 -5.82 1.14 0.97
CA GLY A 114 -6.93 2.05 1.25
C GLY A 114 -7.77 2.37 0.00
N TYR A 115 -7.15 2.43 -1.17
CA TYR A 115 -7.86 2.62 -2.44
C TYR A 115 -8.85 1.47 -2.68
N VAL A 116 -8.37 0.23 -2.61
CA VAL A 116 -9.22 -0.97 -2.80
C VAL A 116 -10.30 -1.06 -1.72
N ALA A 117 -9.97 -0.70 -0.47
CA ALA A 117 -10.96 -0.66 0.62
C ALA A 117 -12.12 0.31 0.30
N ASN A 118 -11.79 1.53 -0.14
CA ASN A 118 -12.80 2.52 -0.50
C ASN A 118 -13.62 2.08 -1.72
N GLU A 119 -12.95 1.66 -2.79
CA GLU A 119 -13.62 1.24 -4.03
C GLU A 119 -14.58 0.07 -3.78
N ALA A 120 -14.10 -1.00 -3.15
CA ALA A 120 -14.92 -2.18 -2.90
C ALA A 120 -16.08 -1.90 -1.93
N SER A 121 -15.82 -1.16 -0.85
CA SER A 121 -16.85 -0.86 0.14
C SER A 121 -17.91 0.07 -0.41
N ILE A 122 -17.54 1.16 -1.07
CA ILE A 122 -18.47 2.13 -1.65
C ILE A 122 -19.30 1.46 -2.75
N SER A 123 -18.66 0.72 -3.65
CA SER A 123 -19.36 0.02 -4.74
C SER A 123 -20.38 -0.99 -4.21
N ALA A 124 -19.99 -1.80 -3.21
CA ALA A 124 -20.87 -2.80 -2.64
C ALA A 124 -22.08 -2.17 -1.90
N ILE A 125 -21.84 -1.11 -1.11
CA ILE A 125 -22.90 -0.44 -0.36
C ILE A 125 -23.82 0.33 -1.31
N SER A 126 -23.28 1.04 -2.30
CA SER A 126 -24.06 1.82 -3.27
C SER A 126 -25.00 0.94 -4.09
N ALA A 127 -24.54 -0.27 -4.44
CA ALA A 127 -25.38 -1.24 -5.18
C ALA A 127 -26.61 -1.72 -4.38
N LEU A 128 -26.56 -1.63 -3.04
CA LEU A 128 -27.66 -2.05 -2.17
C LEU A 128 -28.64 -0.92 -1.84
N LEU A 129 -28.23 0.35 -2.00
CA LEU A 129 -28.96 1.48 -1.42
C LEU A 129 -29.67 2.36 -2.45
N ASP A 130 -29.81 1.97 -3.70
CA ASP A 130 -30.41 2.79 -4.78
C ASP A 130 -29.88 4.26 -4.77
N LEU A 131 -28.64 4.47 -4.35
CA LEU A 131 -28.04 5.79 -4.23
C LEU A 131 -27.44 6.22 -5.56
N SER A 132 -27.83 7.40 -6.05
CA SER A 132 -27.12 8.08 -7.14
C SER A 132 -26.06 9.00 -6.55
N LEU A 133 -24.78 8.60 -6.65
CA LEU A 133 -23.65 9.46 -6.24
C LEU A 133 -23.40 10.63 -7.20
N ILE A 134 -24.13 10.70 -8.32
CA ILE A 134 -24.00 11.75 -9.34
C ILE A 134 -24.83 12.99 -8.98
N HIS A 135 -25.80 12.87 -8.09
CA HIS A 135 -26.75 13.93 -7.76
C HIS A 135 -26.57 14.54 -6.36
N ILE A 136 -25.38 14.38 -5.77
CA ILE A 136 -25.04 15.06 -4.52
C ILE A 136 -24.53 16.46 -4.80
#